data_fdb500a41e38022ccd0bdb77f0171a12
#
_entry.id   fdb500a41e38022ccd0bdb77f0171a12
#
_cell.length_a   1.000
_cell.length_b   1.000
_cell.length_c   1.000
_cell.angle_alpha   90.00
_cell.angle_beta   90.00
_cell.angle_gamma   90.00
#
_symmetry.space_group_name_H-M   'P 1'
#
loop_
_entity.id
_entity.type
_entity.pdbx_description
1 polymer ?
#
loop_
_entity_poly.entity_id
_entity_poly.type
_entity_poly.pdbx_seq_one_letter_code
_entity_poly.pdbx_strand_id
1 'polypeptide(L)'
;MKNNNIILIGFMGVGKGTVARALVKESNMYSIDTDDLIESMENRRIKKIFSQDGEPYFRNLEKKTALWLESSVQNTIISTGGGFYKQENLQDIGLVIYLKSSFEGILKRIKKAPNAKNKLRKRPLLQNKKEALKLYNTRALEYEKVANIIVDVENRDLQDIVKEILGKLK
;
A
#
# COMPACT_ATOMS: atom_id res chain seq x y z
N MET A 1 -9.89 13.72 12.92
CA MET A 1 -9.62 13.37 11.51
C MET A 1 -10.94 13.44 10.75
N LYS A 2 -10.96 14.10 9.61
CA LYS A 2 -12.19 14.44 8.87
C LYS A 2 -12.95 13.24 8.30
N ASN A 3 -12.25 12.15 7.93
CA ASN A 3 -12.84 11.08 7.13
C ASN A 3 -12.80 9.68 7.76
N ASN A 4 -12.22 9.48 8.94
CA ASN A 4 -12.06 8.18 9.61
C ASN A 4 -11.49 7.06 8.69
N ASN A 5 -10.75 7.42 7.65
CA ASN A 5 -10.09 6.46 6.78
C ASN A 5 -8.77 5.97 7.39
N ILE A 6 -8.39 4.76 7.06
CA ILE A 6 -7.11 4.14 7.39
C ILE A 6 -6.34 3.94 6.10
N ILE A 7 -5.17 4.55 5.97
CA ILE A 7 -4.32 4.43 4.79
C ILE A 7 -3.14 3.50 5.12
N LEU A 8 -3.05 2.39 4.40
CA LEU A 8 -1.92 1.46 4.54
C LEU A 8 -0.87 1.78 3.49
N ILE A 9 0.30 2.24 3.94
CA ILE A 9 1.48 2.45 3.10
C ILE A 9 2.57 1.43 3.40
N GLY A 10 3.54 1.32 2.51
CA GLY A 10 4.68 0.41 2.65
C GLY A 10 5.13 -0.18 1.32
N PHE A 11 6.27 -0.84 1.33
CA PHE A 11 6.89 -1.35 0.12
C PHE A 11 6.06 -2.45 -0.55
N MET A 12 6.26 -2.62 -1.86
CA MET A 12 5.58 -3.67 -2.62
C MET A 12 5.87 -5.06 -2.03
N GLY A 13 4.81 -5.85 -1.82
CA GLY A 13 4.95 -7.20 -1.25
C GLY A 13 4.93 -7.28 0.28
N VAL A 14 4.94 -6.16 1.01
CA VAL A 14 4.88 -6.15 2.49
C VAL A 14 3.57 -6.73 3.05
N GLY A 15 2.49 -6.67 2.30
CA GLY A 15 1.22 -7.29 2.68
C GLY A 15 0.04 -6.35 2.91
N LYS A 16 0.10 -5.12 2.42
CA LYS A 16 -0.98 -4.12 2.59
C LYS A 16 -2.37 -4.66 2.31
N GLY A 17 -2.60 -5.23 1.13
CA GLY A 17 -3.91 -5.79 0.78
C GLY A 17 -4.32 -7.01 1.63
N THR A 18 -3.36 -7.77 2.19
CA THR A 18 -3.66 -8.87 3.13
C THR A 18 -4.12 -8.31 4.46
N VAL A 19 -3.42 -7.30 4.99
CA VAL A 19 -3.79 -6.62 6.24
C VAL A 19 -5.11 -5.88 6.07
N ALA A 20 -5.33 -5.19 4.94
CA ALA A 20 -6.59 -4.52 4.64
C ALA A 20 -7.80 -5.47 4.72
N ARG A 21 -7.72 -6.62 4.03
CA ARG A 21 -8.79 -7.63 4.08
C ARG A 21 -9.01 -8.25 5.46
N ALA A 22 -7.96 -8.35 6.27
CA ALA A 22 -8.09 -8.85 7.63
C ALA A 22 -8.73 -7.80 8.55
N LEU A 23 -8.37 -6.51 8.41
CA LEU A 23 -9.02 -5.42 9.12
C LEU A 23 -10.51 -5.30 8.78
N VAL A 24 -10.90 -5.51 7.52
CA VAL A 24 -12.32 -5.54 7.11
C VAL A 24 -13.12 -6.59 7.89
N LYS A 25 -12.54 -7.76 8.16
CA LYS A 25 -13.22 -8.83 8.91
C LYS A 25 -13.43 -8.51 10.37
N GLU A 26 -12.58 -7.67 10.95
CA GLU A 26 -12.59 -7.30 12.36
C GLU A 26 -13.18 -5.89 12.60
N SER A 27 -13.70 -5.26 11.55
CA SER A 27 -14.29 -3.92 11.60
C SER A 27 -15.54 -3.82 10.72
N ASN A 28 -16.32 -2.76 10.87
CA ASN A 28 -17.46 -2.47 9.99
C ASN A 28 -17.04 -1.60 8.77
N MET A 29 -15.77 -1.65 8.39
CA MET A 29 -15.23 -0.89 7.26
C MET A 29 -15.13 -1.77 6.01
N TYR A 30 -15.15 -1.14 4.84
CA TYR A 30 -14.75 -1.77 3.59
C TYR A 30 -13.30 -1.40 3.25
N SER A 31 -12.71 -2.10 2.28
CA SER A 31 -11.38 -1.74 1.79
C SER A 31 -11.38 -1.52 0.29
N ILE A 32 -10.55 -0.57 -0.14
CA ILE A 32 -10.22 -0.31 -1.55
C ILE A 32 -8.71 -0.39 -1.73
N ASP A 33 -8.28 -0.72 -2.96
CA ASP A 33 -6.88 -0.67 -3.37
C ASP A 33 -6.73 0.39 -4.47
N THR A 34 -5.80 1.33 -4.30
CA THR A 34 -5.64 2.45 -5.23
C THR A 34 -5.17 1.99 -6.61
N ASP A 35 -4.36 0.95 -6.68
CA ASP A 35 -3.87 0.39 -7.95
C ASP A 35 -5.01 -0.31 -8.70
N ASP A 36 -5.82 -1.11 -8.00
CA ASP A 36 -7.00 -1.77 -8.58
C ASP A 36 -8.04 -0.74 -9.05
N LEU A 37 -8.24 0.35 -8.31
CA LEU A 37 -9.14 1.43 -8.68
C LEU A 37 -8.68 2.12 -9.97
N ILE A 38 -7.39 2.45 -10.08
CA ILE A 38 -6.80 3.05 -11.29
C ILE A 38 -6.92 2.09 -12.48
N GLU A 39 -6.60 0.80 -12.30
CA GLU A 39 -6.75 -0.20 -13.36
C GLU A 39 -8.19 -0.32 -13.85
N SER A 40 -9.16 -0.24 -12.93
CA SER A 40 -10.59 -0.28 -13.25
C SER A 40 -11.04 0.94 -14.05
N MET A 41 -10.63 2.15 -13.61
CA MET A 41 -10.96 3.39 -14.32
C MET A 41 -10.36 3.45 -15.73
N GLU A 42 -9.12 3.00 -15.88
CA GLU A 42 -8.41 3.02 -17.16
C GLU A 42 -8.74 1.82 -18.06
N ASN A 43 -9.46 0.83 -17.54
CA ASN A 43 -9.72 -0.46 -18.18
C ASN A 43 -8.45 -1.12 -18.75
N ARG A 44 -7.33 -0.98 -18.04
CA ARG A 44 -6.03 -1.56 -18.42
C ARG A 44 -5.10 -1.69 -17.22
N ARG A 45 -4.16 -2.63 -17.30
CA ARG A 45 -3.20 -2.89 -16.25
C ARG A 45 -2.18 -1.75 -16.12
N ILE A 46 -1.73 -1.47 -14.88
CA ILE A 46 -0.71 -0.45 -14.59
C ILE A 46 0.53 -0.61 -15.46
N LYS A 47 0.98 -1.87 -15.69
CA LYS A 47 2.10 -2.14 -16.59
C LYS A 47 1.87 -1.58 -18.01
N LYS A 48 0.63 -1.66 -18.51
CA LYS A 48 0.25 -1.07 -19.83
C LYS A 48 0.26 0.46 -19.76
N ILE A 49 -0.27 1.03 -18.69
CA ILE A 49 -0.26 2.50 -18.49
C ILE A 49 1.19 3.01 -18.53
N PHE A 50 2.11 2.39 -17.76
CA PHE A 50 3.52 2.78 -17.80
C PHE A 50 4.18 2.63 -19.17
N SER A 51 3.88 1.55 -19.91
CA SER A 51 4.51 1.31 -21.22
C SER A 51 3.95 2.18 -22.34
N GLN A 52 2.70 2.63 -22.25
CA GLN A 52 2.03 3.41 -23.26
C GLN A 52 2.08 4.92 -23.02
N ASP A 53 1.89 5.33 -21.75
CA ASP A 53 1.72 6.75 -21.40
C ASP A 53 2.83 7.26 -20.44
N GLY A 54 3.64 6.35 -19.89
CA GLY A 54 4.76 6.67 -19.04
C GLY A 54 4.40 6.95 -17.57
N GLU A 55 5.43 7.15 -16.76
CA GLU A 55 5.29 7.40 -15.32
C GLU A 55 4.54 8.70 -15.00
N PRO A 56 4.77 9.84 -15.68
CA PRO A 56 4.07 11.10 -15.37
C PRO A 56 2.55 10.97 -15.49
N TYR A 57 2.06 10.24 -16.48
CA TYR A 57 0.62 9.98 -16.64
C TYR A 57 0.07 9.18 -15.46
N PHE A 58 0.76 8.10 -15.07
CA PHE A 58 0.35 7.30 -13.91
C PHE A 58 0.33 8.13 -12.62
N ARG A 59 1.33 9.00 -12.38
CA ARG A 59 1.35 9.90 -11.22
C ARG A 59 0.18 10.88 -11.21
N ASN A 60 -0.25 11.33 -12.38
CA ASN A 60 -1.46 12.16 -12.47
C ASN A 60 -2.74 11.38 -12.11
N LEU A 61 -2.83 10.11 -12.48
CA LEU A 61 -3.92 9.23 -12.06
C LEU A 61 -3.92 9.00 -10.54
N GLU A 62 -2.76 8.78 -9.92
CA GLU A 62 -2.63 8.70 -8.47
C GLU A 62 -3.10 10.01 -7.79
N LYS A 63 -2.73 11.17 -8.34
CA LYS A 63 -3.17 12.48 -7.82
C LYS A 63 -4.69 12.64 -7.90
N LYS A 64 -5.30 12.31 -9.04
CA LYS A 64 -6.77 12.31 -9.18
C LYS A 64 -7.44 11.40 -8.15
N THR A 65 -6.90 10.20 -7.97
CA THR A 65 -7.38 9.23 -6.99
C THR A 65 -7.28 9.80 -5.58
N ALA A 66 -6.17 10.44 -5.22
CA ALA A 66 -5.97 11.04 -3.90
C ALA A 66 -6.98 12.16 -3.61
N LEU A 67 -7.25 13.03 -4.57
CA LEU A 67 -8.26 14.10 -4.45
C LEU A 67 -9.68 13.54 -4.28
N TRP A 68 -10.02 12.49 -5.03
CA TRP A 68 -11.30 11.82 -4.88
C TRP A 68 -11.43 11.12 -3.52
N LEU A 69 -10.38 10.46 -3.04
CA LEU A 69 -10.36 9.82 -1.72
C LEU A 69 -10.60 10.83 -0.59
N GLU A 70 -9.96 11.99 -0.66
CA GLU A 70 -10.12 13.07 0.32
C GLU A 70 -11.55 13.60 0.35
N SER A 71 -12.14 13.84 -0.82
CA SER A 71 -13.42 14.53 -0.94
C SER A 71 -14.64 13.61 -0.77
N SER A 72 -14.51 12.34 -1.09
CA SER A 72 -15.68 11.47 -1.34
C SER A 72 -15.64 10.14 -0.58
N VAL A 73 -14.55 9.78 0.08
CA VAL A 73 -14.40 8.48 0.76
C VAL A 73 -14.27 8.65 2.25
N GLN A 74 -15.09 7.90 3.00
CA GLN A 74 -15.11 7.93 4.46
C GLN A 74 -15.19 6.51 5.04
N ASN A 75 -14.68 6.34 6.25
CA ASN A 75 -14.76 5.09 7.02
C ASN A 75 -14.28 3.86 6.22
N THR A 76 -13.15 4.02 5.53
CA THR A 76 -12.63 3.03 4.56
C THR A 76 -11.15 2.71 4.83
N ILE A 77 -10.77 1.45 4.65
CA ILE A 77 -9.38 0.99 4.68
C ILE A 77 -8.81 1.09 3.27
N ILE A 78 -7.77 1.88 3.09
CA ILE A 78 -7.18 2.19 1.79
C ILE A 78 -5.80 1.51 1.69
N SER A 79 -5.70 0.46 0.89
CA SER A 79 -4.44 -0.15 0.49
C SER A 79 -3.85 0.64 -0.68
N THR A 80 -2.61 1.09 -0.58
CA THR A 80 -2.03 1.99 -1.58
C THR A 80 -0.97 1.34 -2.44
N GLY A 81 -0.78 1.86 -3.65
CA GLY A 81 0.42 1.61 -4.46
C GLY A 81 1.70 2.07 -3.73
N GLY A 82 2.84 1.47 -4.06
CA GLY A 82 4.10 1.74 -3.35
C GLY A 82 4.65 3.16 -3.49
N GLY A 83 4.13 3.97 -4.41
CA GLY A 83 4.50 5.37 -4.61
C GLY A 83 3.46 6.39 -4.13
N PHE A 84 2.28 5.93 -3.72
CA PHE A 84 1.15 6.77 -3.36
C PHE A 84 1.41 7.68 -2.13
N TYR A 85 2.34 7.30 -1.26
CA TYR A 85 2.74 8.10 -0.09
C TYR A 85 3.25 9.51 -0.43
N LYS A 86 3.57 9.78 -1.71
CA LYS A 86 4.01 11.10 -2.20
C LYS A 86 2.87 12.10 -2.42
N GLN A 87 1.62 11.70 -2.22
CA GLN A 87 0.49 12.61 -2.37
C GLN A 87 0.51 13.67 -1.27
N GLU A 88 0.41 14.93 -1.67
CA GLU A 88 0.50 16.09 -0.75
C GLU A 88 -0.64 16.11 0.27
N ASN A 89 -1.82 15.61 -0.13
CA ASN A 89 -3.03 15.55 0.70
C ASN A 89 -3.19 14.22 1.47
N LEU A 90 -2.13 13.41 1.60
CA LEU A 90 -2.20 12.09 2.21
C LEU A 90 -2.80 12.12 3.62
N GLN A 91 -2.42 13.11 4.44
CA GLN A 91 -2.88 13.28 5.81
C GLN A 91 -4.35 13.76 5.88
N ASP A 92 -4.85 14.40 4.83
CA ASP A 92 -6.24 14.87 4.75
C ASP A 92 -7.19 13.73 4.35
N ILE A 93 -6.67 12.71 3.67
CA ILE A 93 -7.43 11.51 3.31
C ILE A 93 -7.74 10.67 4.57
N GLY A 94 -6.78 10.49 5.48
CA GLY A 94 -6.99 9.67 6.68
C GLY A 94 -5.72 9.38 7.47
N LEU A 95 -5.82 8.47 8.46
CA LEU A 95 -4.72 8.04 9.30
C LEU A 95 -3.75 7.15 8.54
N VAL A 96 -2.49 7.58 8.43
CA VAL A 96 -1.46 6.90 7.66
C VAL A 96 -0.73 5.87 8.53
N ILE A 97 -0.85 4.60 8.17
CA ILE A 97 -0.18 3.47 8.85
C ILE A 97 0.88 2.87 7.92
N TYR A 98 2.12 2.93 8.34
CA TYR A 98 3.22 2.29 7.64
C TYR A 98 3.40 0.84 8.10
N LEU A 99 3.21 -0.12 7.21
CA LEU A 99 3.55 -1.52 7.44
C LEU A 99 5.03 -1.72 7.14
N LYS A 100 5.84 -1.81 8.20
CA LYS A 100 7.30 -1.90 8.13
C LYS A 100 7.74 -3.37 8.12
N SER A 101 8.70 -3.69 7.27
CA SER A 101 9.44 -4.95 7.25
C SER A 101 10.76 -4.72 6.54
N SER A 102 11.79 -5.48 6.85
CA SER A 102 13.05 -5.44 6.10
C SER A 102 12.84 -5.90 4.65
N PHE A 103 13.75 -5.54 3.77
CA PHE A 103 13.71 -5.99 2.37
C PHE A 103 13.77 -7.52 2.27
N GLU A 104 14.63 -8.15 3.08
CA GLU A 104 14.77 -9.59 3.20
C GLU A 104 13.49 -10.25 3.72
N GLY A 105 12.86 -9.65 4.73
CA GLY A 105 11.58 -10.09 5.28
C GLY A 105 10.47 -10.08 4.23
N ILE A 106 10.41 -9.04 3.41
CA ILE A 106 9.48 -8.95 2.28
C ILE A 106 9.72 -10.06 1.26
N LEU A 107 10.98 -10.28 0.84
CA LEU A 107 11.32 -11.33 -0.11
C LEU A 107 10.99 -12.72 0.43
N LYS A 108 11.30 -12.99 1.71
CA LYS A 108 10.99 -14.24 2.40
C LYS A 108 9.48 -14.50 2.44
N ARG A 109 8.70 -13.45 2.77
CA ARG A 109 7.23 -13.51 2.78
C ARG A 109 6.66 -13.84 1.40
N ILE A 110 7.15 -13.20 0.34
CA ILE A 110 6.69 -13.47 -1.03
C ILE A 110 7.00 -14.90 -1.44
N LYS A 111 8.22 -15.41 -1.14
CA LYS A 111 8.63 -16.78 -1.47
C LYS A 111 7.81 -17.85 -0.76
N LYS A 112 7.42 -17.62 0.49
CA LYS A 112 6.58 -18.53 1.29
C LYS A 112 5.10 -18.52 0.89
N ALA A 113 4.67 -17.51 0.13
CA ALA A 113 3.26 -17.38 -0.20
C ALA A 113 2.81 -18.41 -1.24
N PRO A 114 1.58 -18.93 -1.13
CA PRO A 114 0.95 -19.65 -2.24
C PRO A 114 1.02 -18.77 -3.51
N ASN A 115 1.35 -19.38 -4.65
CA ASN A 115 1.54 -18.64 -5.92
C ASN A 115 2.70 -17.62 -5.93
N ALA A 116 3.81 -17.91 -5.23
CA ALA A 116 5.00 -17.04 -5.17
C ALA A 116 5.49 -16.59 -6.56
N LYS A 117 5.53 -17.50 -7.55
CA LYS A 117 5.89 -17.18 -8.94
C LYS A 117 4.99 -16.11 -9.56
N ASN A 118 3.67 -16.22 -9.38
CA ASN A 118 2.71 -15.23 -9.88
C ASN A 118 2.84 -13.89 -9.16
N LYS A 119 3.12 -13.91 -7.86
CA LYS A 119 3.32 -12.70 -7.07
C LYS A 119 4.58 -11.94 -7.50
N LEU A 120 5.67 -12.64 -7.82
CA LEU A 120 6.90 -12.04 -8.36
C LEU A 120 6.69 -11.52 -9.79
N ARG A 121 5.98 -12.29 -10.64
CA ARG A 121 5.67 -11.87 -12.03
C ARG A 121 4.86 -10.56 -12.08
N LYS A 122 3.96 -10.35 -11.12
CA LYS A 122 3.18 -9.11 -10.99
C LYS A 122 4.00 -7.92 -10.46
N ARG A 123 5.27 -8.12 -10.08
CA ARG A 123 6.14 -7.11 -9.50
C ARG A 123 7.47 -7.05 -10.22
N PRO A 124 7.53 -6.49 -11.45
CA PRO A 124 8.74 -6.48 -12.27
C PRO A 124 9.95 -5.87 -11.56
N LEU A 125 9.75 -4.85 -10.73
CA LEU A 125 10.82 -4.21 -9.96
C LEU A 125 11.52 -5.17 -8.99
N LEU A 126 10.84 -6.20 -8.47
CA LEU A 126 11.47 -7.21 -7.59
C LEU A 126 12.29 -8.26 -8.36
N GLN A 127 12.23 -8.29 -9.67
CA GLN A 127 13.04 -9.19 -10.50
C GLN A 127 14.50 -8.74 -10.54
N ASN A 128 14.76 -7.44 -10.45
CA ASN A 128 16.09 -6.89 -10.24
C ASN A 128 16.28 -6.52 -8.77
N LYS A 129 16.79 -7.46 -7.98
CA LYS A 129 16.96 -7.29 -6.53
C LYS A 129 17.80 -6.07 -6.14
N LYS A 130 18.86 -5.75 -6.91
CA LYS A 130 19.76 -4.63 -6.63
C LYS A 130 19.02 -3.29 -6.74
N GLU A 131 18.28 -3.10 -7.81
CA GLU A 131 17.47 -1.90 -8.03
C GLU A 131 16.30 -1.83 -7.05
N ALA A 132 15.67 -2.98 -6.76
CA ALA A 132 14.59 -3.05 -5.78
C ALA A 132 15.07 -2.68 -4.36
N LEU A 133 16.26 -3.14 -3.95
CA LEU A 133 16.86 -2.77 -2.66
C LEU A 133 17.17 -1.28 -2.58
N LYS A 134 17.75 -0.70 -3.65
CA LYS A 134 18.01 0.74 -3.72
C LYS A 134 16.72 1.56 -3.56
N LEU A 135 15.67 1.17 -4.28
CA LEU A 135 14.35 1.79 -4.18
C LEU A 135 13.74 1.61 -2.78
N TYR A 136 13.88 0.42 -2.17
CA TYR A 136 13.44 0.15 -0.82
C TYR A 136 14.11 1.09 0.20
N ASN A 137 15.43 1.21 0.15
CA ASN A 137 16.18 2.05 1.09
C ASN A 137 15.74 3.52 1.02
N THR A 138 15.50 4.03 -0.17
CA THR A 138 14.97 5.39 -0.35
C THR A 138 13.56 5.52 0.23
N ARG A 139 12.65 4.62 -0.14
CA ARG A 139 11.24 4.69 0.23
C ARG A 139 10.98 4.40 1.71
N ALA A 140 11.77 3.52 2.34
CA ALA A 140 11.59 3.19 3.75
C ALA A 140 11.69 4.43 4.65
N LEU A 141 12.69 5.29 4.39
CA LEU A 141 12.86 6.55 5.11
C LEU A 141 11.71 7.54 4.84
N GLU A 142 11.20 7.55 3.61
CA GLU A 142 10.09 8.43 3.23
C GLU A 142 8.75 7.95 3.84
N TYR A 143 8.50 6.63 3.89
CA TYR A 143 7.33 6.09 4.59
C TYR A 143 7.32 6.44 6.08
N GLU A 144 8.48 6.36 6.75
CA GLU A 144 8.59 6.72 8.16
C GLU A 144 8.25 8.19 8.42
N LYS A 145 8.63 9.09 7.51
CA LYS A 145 8.36 10.54 7.64
C LYS A 145 6.88 10.90 7.53
N VAL A 146 6.12 10.17 6.71
CA VAL A 146 4.71 10.50 6.45
C VAL A 146 3.74 9.67 7.28
N ALA A 147 4.20 8.64 7.97
CA ALA A 147 3.36 7.77 8.77
C ALA A 147 2.95 8.41 10.11
N ASN A 148 1.68 8.32 10.45
CA ASN A 148 1.20 8.62 11.80
C ASN A 148 1.49 7.45 12.76
N ILE A 149 1.42 6.22 12.25
CA ILE A 149 1.65 4.99 13.00
C ILE A 149 2.57 4.08 12.18
N ILE A 150 3.57 3.49 12.86
CA ILE A 150 4.43 2.47 12.28
C ILE A 150 4.09 1.14 12.95
N VAL A 151 3.87 0.11 12.14
CA VAL A 151 3.61 -1.26 12.59
C VAL A 151 4.61 -2.19 11.93
N ASP A 152 5.47 -2.81 12.73
CA ASP A 152 6.36 -3.86 12.25
C ASP A 152 5.54 -5.12 11.96
N VAL A 153 5.69 -5.64 10.74
CA VAL A 153 4.95 -6.83 10.27
C VAL A 153 5.87 -8.02 9.98
N GLU A 154 7.17 -7.86 10.24
CA GLU A 154 8.14 -8.90 9.94
C GLU A 154 8.02 -10.08 10.92
N ASN A 155 7.91 -11.29 10.37
CA ASN A 155 7.79 -12.55 11.12
C ASN A 155 6.63 -12.57 12.15
N ARG A 156 5.57 -11.82 11.90
CA ARG A 156 4.40 -11.74 12.80
C ARG A 156 3.17 -12.38 12.15
N ASP A 157 2.30 -12.89 13.00
CA ASP A 157 1.00 -13.39 12.59
C ASP A 157 0.06 -12.23 12.21
N LEU A 158 -0.76 -12.49 11.19
CA LEU A 158 -1.69 -11.49 10.67
C LEU A 158 -2.68 -10.98 11.72
N GLN A 159 -3.15 -11.87 12.61
CA GLN A 159 -4.09 -11.51 13.67
C GLN A 159 -3.47 -10.58 14.70
N ASP A 160 -2.19 -10.75 15.05
CA ASP A 160 -1.50 -9.87 15.98
C ASP A 160 -1.26 -8.49 15.39
N ILE A 161 -0.96 -8.41 14.09
CA ILE A 161 -0.84 -7.14 13.35
C ILE A 161 -2.18 -6.40 13.36
N VAL A 162 -3.28 -7.11 13.08
CA VAL A 162 -4.64 -6.53 13.06
C VAL A 162 -5.03 -6.02 14.46
N LYS A 163 -4.79 -6.82 15.51
CA LYS A 163 -5.08 -6.40 16.89
C LYS A 163 -4.30 -5.15 17.30
N GLU A 164 -3.00 -5.09 16.94
CA GLU A 164 -2.18 -3.91 17.21
C GLU A 164 -2.74 -2.67 16.51
N ILE A 165 -3.07 -2.78 15.21
CA ILE A 165 -3.64 -1.67 14.45
C ILE A 165 -4.94 -1.20 15.10
N LEU A 166 -5.89 -2.10 15.36
CA LEU A 166 -7.17 -1.76 15.98
C LEU A 166 -7.02 -1.19 17.39
N GLY A 167 -6.03 -1.68 18.15
CA GLY A 167 -5.70 -1.13 19.48
C GLY A 167 -5.19 0.30 19.44
N LYS A 168 -4.48 0.70 18.38
CA LYS A 168 -3.96 2.06 18.19
C LYS A 168 -4.99 3.05 17.60
N LEU A 169 -6.15 2.55 17.17
CA LEU A 169 -7.24 3.38 16.65
C LEU A 169 -8.24 3.82 17.74
N LYS A 170 -8.17 3.22 18.91
CA LYS A 170 -8.98 3.58 20.09
C LYS A 170 -8.33 4.74 20.83
#